data_e6b7b96c87c21be9ccbf1933d3337f1a
#
_entry.id   e6b7b96c87c21be9ccbf1933d3337f1a
#
_cell.length_a   1.000
_cell.length_b   1.000
_cell.length_c   1.000
_cell.angle_alpha   90.00
_cell.angle_beta   90.00
_cell.angle_gamma   90.00
#
_symmetry.space_group_name_H-M   'P 1'
#
loop_
_entity.id
_entity.type
_entity.pdbx_description
1 polymer ?
#
loop_
_entity_poly.entity_id
_entity_poly.type
_entity_poly.pdbx_seq_one_letter_code
_entity_poly.pdbx_strand_id
1 'polypeptide(L)'
;MFSRLAKLASAAGAAVALAAPAIAGLVSATPAQAASSNLFASVTAAGALAHGNGVTGVTHIGTGQYEVTFSTNVQSCAYVATTINAASQALQVFTAGGHLSTDGVYVETKNQGGGLTDGPFNLAVDCGAPGWSYAVVGYTANLVRATAGTTLTHLGTGRYDLAFPSNVSKCAYLATVGDPGNNLVFNPNGVYTGSGPGSHTVYIETKNTGGGLSDGIPFHLAVICPTAANTQIAVVNANGFPARGSALTSSFSSSTGNYTVATRQDLTNCATVATRGSVNTAVPFDPATVEITPGPAPNTTGIQVRTLLGFGGNLASESFHAAMIC
;
A
#
# COMPACT_ATOMS: atom_id res chain seq x y z
N MET A 1 -46.69 -76.52 21.97
CA MET A 1 -46.61 -77.54 20.90
C MET A 1 -45.31 -77.27 20.14
N PHE A 2 -44.43 -78.27 20.14
CA PHE A 2 -43.27 -78.54 19.26
C PHE A 2 -42.27 -77.37 18.99
N SER A 3 -41.12 -77.25 19.69
CA SER A 3 -39.88 -78.05 19.54
C SER A 3 -39.33 -78.10 18.12
N ARG A 4 -38.13 -77.45 17.95
CA ARG A 4 -36.93 -78.18 17.50
C ARG A 4 -35.68 -77.29 17.54
N LEU A 5 -34.69 -77.80 18.23
CA LEU A 5 -33.26 -77.41 18.18
C LEU A 5 -32.63 -77.71 16.82
N ALA A 6 -31.63 -76.94 16.43
CA ALA A 6 -30.50 -77.46 15.65
C ALA A 6 -29.33 -76.40 15.77
N LYS A 7 -28.37 -76.72 16.48
CA LYS A 7 -26.94 -77.04 16.43
C LYS A 7 -26.10 -76.13 15.53
N LEU A 8 -25.22 -75.42 16.23
CA LEU A 8 -23.82 -75.15 16.01
C LEU A 8 -23.15 -75.58 14.67
N ALA A 9 -22.47 -74.56 14.04
CA ALA A 9 -21.19 -74.80 13.36
C ALA A 9 -20.32 -73.58 13.54
N SER A 10 -19.20 -73.79 14.26
CA SER A 10 -18.10 -72.86 14.46
C SER A 10 -17.26 -72.85 13.18
N ALA A 11 -17.02 -71.66 12.63
CA ALA A 11 -15.99 -71.47 11.58
C ALA A 11 -15.05 -70.36 12.04
N ALA A 12 -13.84 -70.78 12.41
CA ALA A 12 -12.71 -69.89 12.68
C ALA A 12 -12.27 -69.24 11.36
N GLY A 13 -12.51 -67.95 11.22
CA GLY A 13 -12.04 -67.16 10.12
C GLY A 13 -10.79 -66.36 10.53
N ALA A 14 -9.65 -66.69 9.96
CA ALA A 14 -8.40 -66.00 10.13
C ALA A 14 -8.52 -64.56 9.64
N ALA A 15 -8.27 -63.59 10.53
CA ALA A 15 -8.16 -62.18 10.21
C ALA A 15 -6.84 -61.93 9.50
N VAL A 16 -6.89 -61.69 8.20
CA VAL A 16 -5.74 -61.15 7.44
C VAL A 16 -5.70 -59.62 7.69
N ALA A 17 -4.73 -59.19 8.45
CA ALA A 17 -4.44 -57.76 8.62
C ALA A 17 -3.82 -57.24 7.34
N LEU A 18 -4.59 -56.53 6.53
CA LEU A 18 -4.08 -55.72 5.42
C LEU A 18 -3.43 -54.48 6.00
N ALA A 19 -2.09 -54.45 6.02
CA ALA A 19 -1.31 -53.22 6.27
C ALA A 19 -1.51 -52.27 5.09
N ALA A 20 -2.24 -51.18 5.30
CA ALA A 20 -2.34 -50.12 4.32
C ALA A 20 -0.98 -49.36 4.29
N PRO A 21 -0.39 -49.13 3.10
CA PRO A 21 0.79 -48.29 3.02
C PRO A 21 0.41 -46.86 3.38
N ALA A 22 1.07 -46.28 4.40
CA ALA A 22 1.02 -44.87 4.70
C ALA A 22 1.59 -44.11 3.50
N ILE A 23 0.75 -43.50 2.69
CA ILE A 23 1.15 -42.53 1.69
C ILE A 23 1.60 -41.29 2.48
N ALA A 24 2.91 -41.17 2.71
CA ALA A 24 3.49 -39.92 3.17
C ALA A 24 3.22 -38.87 2.07
N GLY A 25 2.22 -38.04 2.29
CA GLY A 25 1.94 -36.89 1.45
C GLY A 25 3.19 -36.01 1.40
N LEU A 26 3.85 -35.96 0.27
CA LEU A 26 4.85 -34.95 -0.05
C LEU A 26 4.09 -33.60 0.01
N VAL A 27 4.17 -32.93 1.15
CA VAL A 27 3.85 -31.52 1.22
C VAL A 27 4.91 -30.83 0.37
N SER A 28 4.55 -30.52 -0.88
CA SER A 28 5.37 -29.66 -1.72
C SER A 28 5.51 -28.34 -0.96
N ALA A 29 6.70 -28.11 -0.37
CA ALA A 29 7.05 -26.80 0.13
C ALA A 29 6.90 -25.84 -1.06
N THR A 30 5.93 -24.93 -1.00
CA THR A 30 5.89 -23.79 -1.90
C THR A 30 7.28 -23.15 -1.85
N PRO A 31 7.93 -22.92 -2.99
CA PRO A 31 9.23 -22.26 -2.98
C PRO A 31 9.07 -20.97 -2.18
N ALA A 32 9.93 -20.77 -1.19
CA ALA A 32 10.02 -19.50 -0.48
C ALA A 32 10.20 -18.44 -1.57
N GLN A 33 9.21 -17.56 -1.68
CA GLN A 33 9.27 -16.44 -2.61
C GLN A 33 10.54 -15.67 -2.23
N ALA A 34 11.49 -15.60 -3.15
CA ALA A 34 12.73 -14.88 -2.92
C ALA A 34 12.35 -13.49 -2.41
N ALA A 35 12.96 -13.06 -1.29
CA ALA A 35 12.68 -11.76 -0.69
C ALA A 35 12.70 -10.71 -1.81
N SER A 36 11.54 -10.16 -2.14
CA SER A 36 11.39 -9.26 -3.26
C SER A 36 12.22 -8.02 -2.97
N SER A 37 13.15 -7.72 -3.86
CA SER A 37 13.76 -6.39 -3.92
C SER A 37 12.63 -5.37 -3.99
N ASN A 38 12.79 -4.20 -3.37
CA ASN A 38 11.80 -3.13 -3.37
C ASN A 38 11.29 -2.88 -4.80
N LEU A 39 10.06 -3.28 -5.09
CA LEU A 39 9.46 -3.11 -6.41
C LEU A 39 8.86 -1.70 -6.50
N PHE A 40 9.25 -0.96 -7.52
CA PHE A 40 8.70 0.39 -7.73
C PHE A 40 8.75 0.81 -9.19
N ALA A 41 7.96 1.81 -9.53
CA ALA A 41 7.96 2.47 -10.83
C ALA A 41 7.75 3.97 -10.67
N SER A 42 8.40 4.77 -11.50
CA SER A 42 8.07 6.15 -11.79
C SER A 42 7.59 6.23 -13.23
N VAL A 43 6.37 6.66 -13.45
CA VAL A 43 5.68 6.62 -14.74
C VAL A 43 5.30 8.03 -15.15
N THR A 44 5.56 8.39 -16.39
CA THR A 44 5.17 9.68 -16.99
C THR A 44 3.68 9.70 -17.32
N ALA A 45 3.10 10.88 -17.52
CA ALA A 45 1.71 11.02 -17.97
C ALA A 45 1.42 10.30 -19.29
N ALA A 46 2.42 10.16 -20.17
CA ALA A 46 2.30 9.42 -21.42
C ALA A 46 2.41 7.90 -21.26
N GLY A 47 2.55 7.38 -20.03
CA GLY A 47 2.71 5.95 -19.77
C GLY A 47 4.12 5.41 -20.05
N ALA A 48 5.13 6.27 -20.17
CA ALA A 48 6.50 5.81 -20.28
C ALA A 48 7.11 5.56 -18.89
N LEU A 49 7.85 4.48 -18.76
CA LEU A 49 8.67 4.22 -17.57
C LEU A 49 9.83 5.22 -17.53
N ALA A 50 9.87 6.07 -16.51
CA ALA A 50 11.00 6.96 -16.28
C ALA A 50 12.15 6.19 -15.60
N HIS A 51 11.86 5.49 -14.52
CA HIS A 51 12.75 4.57 -13.80
C HIS A 51 11.93 3.62 -12.94
N GLY A 52 12.54 2.51 -12.54
CA GLY A 52 11.87 1.51 -11.72
C GLY A 52 12.76 0.32 -11.39
N ASN A 53 12.31 -0.49 -10.45
CA ASN A 53 12.96 -1.74 -10.09
C ASN A 53 11.96 -2.90 -10.21
N GLY A 54 12.38 -3.96 -10.90
CA GLY A 54 11.54 -5.12 -11.17
C GLY A 54 10.45 -4.90 -12.22
N VAL A 55 10.38 -3.74 -12.88
CA VAL A 55 9.39 -3.43 -13.92
C VAL A 55 9.81 -4.08 -15.23
N THR A 56 8.87 -4.77 -15.88
CA THR A 56 9.05 -5.36 -17.22
C THR A 56 8.31 -4.59 -18.31
N GLY A 57 7.33 -3.77 -17.94
CA GLY A 57 6.58 -2.95 -18.89
C GLY A 57 5.62 -1.98 -18.23
N VAL A 58 5.24 -0.96 -19.00
CA VAL A 58 4.12 -0.06 -18.67
C VAL A 58 3.23 0.02 -19.90
N THR A 59 1.94 -0.17 -19.70
CA THR A 59 0.93 -0.03 -20.75
C THR A 59 0.02 1.15 -20.42
N HIS A 60 -0.06 2.14 -21.28
CA HIS A 60 -1.08 3.21 -21.20
C HIS A 60 -2.34 2.69 -21.89
N ILE A 61 -3.34 2.30 -21.09
CA ILE A 61 -4.56 1.63 -21.56
C ILE A 61 -5.55 2.64 -22.15
N GLY A 62 -5.64 3.80 -21.54
CA GLY A 62 -6.53 4.89 -21.93
C GLY A 62 -6.28 6.11 -21.04
N THR A 63 -7.00 7.19 -21.27
CA THR A 63 -6.84 8.43 -20.50
C THR A 63 -6.88 8.14 -18.99
N GLY A 64 -5.81 8.48 -18.29
CA GLY A 64 -5.66 8.25 -16.85
C GLY A 64 -5.59 6.79 -16.41
N GLN A 65 -5.37 5.86 -17.33
CA GLN A 65 -5.40 4.41 -17.05
C GLN A 65 -4.11 3.74 -17.51
N TYR A 66 -3.44 3.10 -16.56
CA TYR A 66 -2.13 2.49 -16.78
C TYR A 66 -2.08 1.10 -16.16
N GLU A 67 -1.26 0.23 -16.72
CA GLU A 67 -0.83 -1.00 -16.06
C GLU A 67 0.68 -1.07 -16.04
N VAL A 68 1.23 -1.26 -14.84
CA VAL A 68 2.65 -1.46 -14.60
C VAL A 68 2.87 -2.93 -14.34
N THR A 69 3.62 -3.61 -15.21
CA THR A 69 3.91 -5.04 -15.11
C THR A 69 5.29 -5.25 -14.48
N PHE A 70 5.36 -6.18 -13.54
CA PHE A 70 6.58 -6.53 -12.81
C PHE A 70 7.11 -7.91 -13.26
N SER A 71 8.33 -8.22 -12.89
CA SER A 71 9.00 -9.50 -13.18
C SER A 71 8.52 -10.65 -12.28
N THR A 72 7.60 -10.41 -11.37
CA THR A 72 7.05 -11.37 -10.42
C THR A 72 5.58 -11.13 -10.18
N ASN A 73 4.86 -12.17 -9.74
CA ASN A 73 3.45 -12.04 -9.37
C ASN A 73 3.30 -11.13 -8.16
N VAL A 74 2.48 -10.10 -8.30
CA VAL A 74 2.24 -9.07 -7.28
C VAL A 74 0.83 -9.11 -6.68
N GLN A 75 -0.02 -10.05 -7.05
CA GLN A 75 -1.41 -10.13 -6.60
C GLN A 75 -1.56 -10.21 -5.07
N SER A 76 -0.59 -10.80 -4.38
CA SER A 76 -0.60 -10.90 -2.92
C SER A 76 -0.04 -9.67 -2.21
N CYS A 77 0.40 -8.65 -2.94
CA CYS A 77 1.09 -7.48 -2.42
C CYS A 77 0.14 -6.31 -2.14
N ALA A 78 0.63 -5.29 -1.45
CA ALA A 78 -0.03 -3.98 -1.38
C ALA A 78 0.59 -3.02 -2.40
N TYR A 79 -0.23 -2.08 -2.90
CA TYR A 79 0.16 -1.10 -3.90
C TYR A 79 -0.07 0.30 -3.37
N VAL A 80 0.98 1.09 -3.23
CA VAL A 80 0.87 2.48 -2.81
C VAL A 80 1.44 3.41 -3.87
N ALA A 81 0.69 4.44 -4.21
CA ALA A 81 1.04 5.35 -5.28
C ALA A 81 0.84 6.81 -4.88
N THR A 82 1.58 7.69 -5.53
CA THR A 82 1.47 9.14 -5.33
C THR A 82 1.67 9.84 -6.67
N THR A 83 0.86 10.83 -6.95
CA THR A 83 1.01 11.65 -8.15
C THR A 83 2.25 12.52 -8.08
N ILE A 84 2.88 12.69 -9.22
CA ILE A 84 3.98 13.65 -9.40
C ILE A 84 3.35 14.96 -9.87
N ASN A 85 3.75 16.07 -9.26
CA ASN A 85 3.22 17.38 -9.63
C ASN A 85 3.48 17.70 -11.09
N ALA A 86 2.42 17.76 -11.88
CA ALA A 86 2.42 18.11 -13.28
C ALA A 86 2.05 19.58 -13.51
N ALA A 87 2.49 20.49 -12.65
CA ALA A 87 2.47 21.94 -12.76
C ALA A 87 1.09 22.66 -12.80
N SER A 88 -0.04 22.00 -13.07
CA SER A 88 -1.29 22.73 -13.28
C SER A 88 -2.56 22.18 -12.61
N GLN A 89 -2.57 20.94 -12.18
CA GLN A 89 -3.75 20.34 -11.55
C GLN A 89 -3.35 19.35 -10.46
N ALA A 90 -3.99 19.45 -9.30
CA ALA A 90 -3.90 18.41 -8.31
C ALA A 90 -4.62 17.15 -8.85
N LEU A 91 -3.90 16.04 -8.87
CA LEU A 91 -4.41 14.76 -9.30
C LEU A 91 -4.54 13.81 -8.13
N GLN A 92 -5.41 12.84 -8.26
CA GLN A 92 -5.54 11.71 -7.37
C GLN A 92 -5.06 10.45 -8.08
N VAL A 93 -4.55 9.50 -7.31
CA VAL A 93 -4.13 8.20 -7.83
C VAL A 93 -4.82 7.08 -7.06
N PHE A 94 -5.22 6.05 -7.81
CA PHE A 94 -5.90 4.87 -7.30
C PHE A 94 -5.21 3.63 -7.84
N THR A 95 -5.23 2.53 -7.07
CA THR A 95 -4.57 1.30 -7.46
C THR A 95 -5.53 0.12 -7.43
N ALA A 96 -5.25 -0.89 -8.26
CA ALA A 96 -5.89 -2.20 -8.23
C ALA A 96 -4.90 -3.28 -8.68
N GLY A 97 -5.27 -4.54 -8.52
CA GLY A 97 -4.56 -5.64 -9.18
C GLY A 97 -4.62 -5.50 -10.70
N GLY A 98 -3.66 -6.08 -11.37
CA GLY A 98 -3.54 -5.95 -12.83
C GLY A 98 -4.76 -6.46 -13.58
N HIS A 99 -5.19 -5.71 -14.59
CA HIS A 99 -6.27 -6.05 -15.49
C HIS A 99 -5.79 -6.94 -16.64
N LEU A 100 -4.53 -6.78 -17.04
CA LEU A 100 -3.91 -7.51 -18.16
C LEU A 100 -3.12 -8.73 -17.67
N SER A 101 -2.58 -8.68 -16.45
CA SER A 101 -1.70 -9.71 -15.92
C SER A 101 -1.74 -9.80 -14.40
N THR A 102 -1.51 -10.99 -13.85
CA THR A 102 -1.29 -11.23 -12.41
C THR A 102 0.00 -10.59 -11.87
N ASP A 103 0.90 -10.23 -12.77
CA ASP A 103 2.15 -9.54 -12.47
C ASP A 103 1.99 -8.01 -12.60
N GLY A 104 0.76 -7.56 -12.94
CA GLY A 104 0.42 -6.16 -13.15
C GLY A 104 -0.15 -5.48 -11.91
N VAL A 105 0.06 -4.17 -11.85
CA VAL A 105 -0.69 -3.24 -11.00
C VAL A 105 -1.39 -2.24 -11.90
N TYR A 106 -2.71 -2.21 -11.81
CA TYR A 106 -3.51 -1.21 -12.50
C TYR A 106 -3.52 0.09 -11.69
N VAL A 107 -3.33 1.21 -12.38
CA VAL A 107 -3.28 2.54 -11.78
C VAL A 107 -4.21 3.48 -12.53
N GLU A 108 -5.05 4.20 -11.80
CA GLU A 108 -5.84 5.30 -12.33
C GLU A 108 -5.36 6.64 -11.78
N THR A 109 -5.22 7.64 -12.67
CA THR A 109 -5.05 9.03 -12.28
C THR A 109 -6.31 9.83 -12.66
N LYS A 110 -6.80 10.62 -11.71
CA LYS A 110 -8.06 11.37 -11.84
C LYS A 110 -7.85 12.82 -11.43
N ASN A 111 -8.57 13.71 -12.10
CA ASN A 111 -8.69 15.08 -11.64
C ASN A 111 -9.55 15.15 -10.36
N GLN A 112 -9.67 16.33 -9.78
CA GLN A 112 -10.40 16.56 -8.55
C GLN A 112 -11.91 16.26 -8.65
N GLY A 113 -12.48 16.35 -9.83
CA GLY A 113 -13.87 16.00 -10.11
C GLY A 113 -14.10 14.49 -10.29
N GLY A 114 -13.04 13.67 -10.19
CA GLY A 114 -13.10 12.22 -10.39
C GLY A 114 -13.02 11.79 -11.86
N GLY A 115 -12.85 12.72 -12.78
CA GLY A 115 -12.65 12.42 -14.20
C GLY A 115 -11.24 11.86 -14.45
N LEU A 116 -11.14 10.82 -15.26
CA LEU A 116 -9.87 10.26 -15.71
C LEU A 116 -9.03 11.32 -16.41
N THR A 117 -7.78 11.43 -16.06
CA THR A 117 -6.87 12.45 -16.59
C THR A 117 -5.46 11.89 -16.55
N ASP A 118 -4.73 11.98 -17.65
CA ASP A 118 -3.35 11.54 -17.71
C ASP A 118 -2.47 12.32 -16.73
N GLY A 119 -1.78 11.62 -15.87
CA GLY A 119 -0.92 12.20 -14.87
C GLY A 119 0.27 11.30 -14.52
N PRO A 120 1.44 11.90 -14.29
CA PRO A 120 2.60 11.12 -13.85
C PRO A 120 2.44 10.67 -12.40
N PHE A 121 2.99 9.50 -12.08
CA PHE A 121 2.90 8.93 -10.74
C PHE A 121 4.13 8.09 -10.38
N ASN A 122 4.34 7.95 -9.08
CA ASN A 122 5.20 6.95 -8.49
C ASN A 122 4.34 5.83 -7.90
N LEU A 123 4.80 4.61 -8.05
CA LEU A 123 4.18 3.39 -7.52
C LEU A 123 5.21 2.61 -6.72
N ALA A 124 4.84 2.13 -5.54
CA ALA A 124 5.60 1.14 -4.79
C ALA A 124 4.73 -0.09 -4.51
N VAL A 125 5.33 -1.26 -4.58
CA VAL A 125 4.68 -2.56 -4.37
C VAL A 125 5.34 -3.26 -3.19
N ASP A 126 4.56 -3.48 -2.13
CA ASP A 126 5.01 -4.16 -0.92
C ASP A 126 4.51 -5.61 -0.90
N CYS A 127 5.43 -6.54 -1.06
CA CYS A 127 5.20 -7.99 -0.98
C CYS A 127 5.80 -8.59 0.30
N GLY A 128 6.08 -7.79 1.32
CA GLY A 128 6.67 -8.24 2.58
C GLY A 128 8.21 -8.27 2.54
N ALA A 129 8.85 -7.31 1.88
CA ALA A 129 10.30 -7.15 1.92
C ALA A 129 10.79 -6.86 3.35
N PRO A 130 12.04 -7.20 3.70
CA PRO A 130 12.60 -6.89 5.02
C PRO A 130 12.50 -5.39 5.35
N GLY A 131 11.95 -5.08 6.52
CA GLY A 131 11.68 -3.69 6.94
C GLY A 131 10.38 -3.11 6.41
N TRP A 132 9.61 -3.88 5.63
CA TRP A 132 8.29 -3.53 5.13
C TRP A 132 7.23 -4.42 5.74
N SER A 133 6.06 -3.86 5.99
CA SER A 133 4.85 -4.59 6.37
C SER A 133 3.65 -3.97 5.66
N TYR A 134 2.65 -4.76 5.33
CA TYR A 134 1.53 -4.27 4.57
C TYR A 134 0.18 -4.82 5.04
N ALA A 135 -0.87 -4.14 4.63
CA ALA A 135 -2.25 -4.60 4.74
C ALA A 135 -3.08 -4.09 3.56
N VAL A 136 -4.01 -4.90 3.12
CA VAL A 136 -5.01 -4.54 2.12
C VAL A 136 -6.39 -4.79 2.71
N VAL A 137 -7.19 -3.73 2.76
CA VAL A 137 -8.52 -3.74 3.37
C VAL A 137 -9.57 -3.58 2.27
N GLY A 138 -10.58 -4.43 2.30
CA GLY A 138 -11.66 -4.49 1.32
C GLY A 138 -12.85 -3.60 1.65
N TYR A 139 -13.81 -3.56 0.73
CA TYR A 139 -15.04 -2.75 0.82
C TYR A 139 -15.91 -3.03 2.05
N THR A 140 -15.84 -4.23 2.60
CA THR A 140 -16.62 -4.64 3.79
C THR A 140 -15.83 -4.49 5.09
N ALA A 141 -14.81 -3.62 5.10
CA ALA A 141 -13.94 -3.40 6.26
C ALA A 141 -13.25 -4.70 6.75
N ASN A 142 -12.91 -5.58 5.83
CA ASN A 142 -12.24 -6.85 6.09
C ASN A 142 -10.78 -6.80 5.64
N LEU A 143 -9.92 -7.46 6.40
CA LEU A 143 -8.51 -7.67 6.02
C LEU A 143 -8.46 -8.74 4.91
N VAL A 144 -8.10 -8.32 3.69
CA VAL A 144 -8.06 -9.22 2.52
C VAL A 144 -6.71 -9.95 2.47
N ARG A 145 -5.63 -9.20 2.65
CA ARG A 145 -4.26 -9.74 2.72
C ARG A 145 -3.37 -8.80 3.52
N ALA A 146 -2.37 -9.36 4.18
CA ALA A 146 -1.45 -8.57 5.00
C ALA A 146 -0.18 -9.37 5.33
N THR A 147 0.80 -8.70 5.91
CA THR A 147 1.90 -9.34 6.64
C THR A 147 1.34 -10.31 7.68
N ALA A 148 1.89 -11.51 7.75
CA ALA A 148 1.42 -12.55 8.67
C ALA A 148 1.38 -12.04 10.13
N GLY A 149 0.29 -12.31 10.83
CA GLY A 149 0.06 -11.85 12.20
C GLY A 149 -0.53 -10.44 12.32
N THR A 150 -0.80 -9.75 11.20
CA THR A 150 -1.52 -8.47 11.22
C THR A 150 -3.00 -8.71 11.53
N THR A 151 -3.58 -7.83 12.35
CA THR A 151 -5.02 -7.83 12.65
C THR A 151 -5.64 -6.48 12.36
N LEU A 152 -6.92 -6.48 12.01
CA LEU A 152 -7.72 -5.29 11.74
C LEU A 152 -8.83 -5.16 12.78
N THR A 153 -8.98 -3.98 13.35
CA THR A 153 -10.12 -3.59 14.20
C THR A 153 -10.85 -2.44 13.53
N HIS A 154 -12.13 -2.63 13.21
CA HIS A 154 -13.02 -1.57 12.74
C HIS A 154 -13.57 -0.82 13.97
N LEU A 155 -13.18 0.45 14.13
CA LEU A 155 -13.50 1.29 15.30
C LEU A 155 -14.83 2.04 15.16
N GLY A 156 -15.34 2.13 13.95
CA GLY A 156 -16.55 2.88 13.57
C GLY A 156 -16.41 3.42 12.15
N THR A 157 -17.42 4.08 11.64
CA THR A 157 -17.48 4.55 10.26
C THR A 157 -16.17 5.18 9.81
N GLY A 158 -15.54 4.56 8.80
CA GLY A 158 -14.29 5.00 8.18
C GLY A 158 -13.06 5.03 9.10
N ARG A 159 -13.07 4.29 10.23
CA ARG A 159 -11.98 4.29 11.21
C ARG A 159 -11.50 2.88 11.50
N TYR A 160 -10.20 2.70 11.43
CA TYR A 160 -9.58 1.39 11.57
C TYR A 160 -8.28 1.46 12.36
N ASP A 161 -8.02 0.42 13.15
CA ASP A 161 -6.72 0.12 13.72
C ASP A 161 -6.16 -1.15 13.07
N LEU A 162 -4.95 -1.07 12.55
CA LEU A 162 -4.18 -2.19 12.02
C LEU A 162 -3.01 -2.48 12.95
N ALA A 163 -3.05 -3.62 13.65
CA ALA A 163 -1.99 -4.05 14.54
C ALA A 163 -1.05 -5.02 13.81
N PHE A 164 0.23 -4.70 13.80
CA PHE A 164 1.31 -5.46 13.17
C PHE A 164 2.09 -6.28 14.19
N PRO A 165 2.71 -7.40 13.79
CA PRO A 165 3.53 -8.20 14.70
C PRO A 165 4.80 -7.48 15.17
N SER A 166 5.32 -6.56 14.37
CA SER A 166 6.52 -5.79 14.67
C SER A 166 6.18 -4.39 15.17
N ASN A 167 7.13 -3.76 15.88
CA ASN A 167 7.00 -2.37 16.30
C ASN A 167 7.11 -1.44 15.08
N VAL A 168 6.05 -0.69 14.82
CA VAL A 168 5.92 0.23 13.67
C VAL A 168 5.99 1.71 14.05
N SER A 169 6.19 2.05 15.32
CA SER A 169 6.13 3.43 15.82
C SER A 169 7.16 4.38 15.20
N LYS A 170 8.22 3.84 14.61
CA LYS A 170 9.27 4.63 13.93
C LYS A 170 9.17 4.60 12.41
N CYS A 171 8.15 3.93 11.86
CA CYS A 171 7.98 3.71 10.44
C CYS A 171 7.16 4.84 9.78
N ALA A 172 7.24 4.95 8.46
CA ALA A 172 6.30 5.71 7.65
C ALA A 172 5.10 4.84 7.29
N TYR A 173 3.91 5.42 7.26
CA TYR A 173 2.66 4.76 6.90
C TYR A 173 2.14 5.35 5.60
N LEU A 174 2.14 4.57 4.55
CA LEU A 174 1.78 4.99 3.21
C LEU A 174 0.51 4.25 2.78
N ALA A 175 -0.50 4.99 2.40
CA ALA A 175 -1.77 4.39 2.02
C ALA A 175 -2.31 5.01 0.73
N THR A 176 -2.94 4.16 -0.08
CA THR A 176 -3.60 4.56 -1.32
C THR A 176 -4.97 3.89 -1.38
N VAL A 177 -6.00 4.65 -1.77
CA VAL A 177 -7.30 4.08 -2.06
C VAL A 177 -7.15 3.14 -3.25
N GLY A 178 -7.60 1.89 -3.08
CA GLY A 178 -7.39 0.89 -4.12
C GLY A 178 -8.21 -0.37 -3.90
N ASP A 179 -8.62 -0.98 -5.00
CA ASP A 179 -9.37 -2.24 -4.98
C ASP A 179 -8.45 -3.41 -4.58
N PRO A 180 -8.88 -4.30 -3.68
CA PRO A 180 -8.08 -5.46 -3.28
C PRO A 180 -7.96 -6.53 -4.38
N GLY A 181 -8.84 -6.50 -5.39
CA GLY A 181 -8.82 -7.33 -6.58
C GLY A 181 -8.39 -6.51 -7.80
N ASN A 182 -9.10 -6.65 -8.88
CA ASN A 182 -8.86 -5.98 -10.15
C ASN A 182 -10.06 -5.14 -10.63
N ASN A 183 -10.88 -4.62 -9.72
CA ASN A 183 -11.97 -3.72 -10.08
C ASN A 183 -11.51 -2.26 -10.09
N LEU A 184 -12.30 -1.41 -10.72
CA LEU A 184 -12.08 0.02 -10.71
C LEU A 184 -12.57 0.65 -9.39
N VAL A 185 -11.88 1.67 -8.92
CA VAL A 185 -12.36 2.52 -7.83
C VAL A 185 -13.09 3.73 -8.43
N PHE A 186 -14.41 3.75 -8.33
CA PHE A 186 -15.23 4.72 -9.06
C PHE A 186 -15.24 6.13 -8.47
N ASN A 187 -15.16 6.29 -7.17
CA ASN A 187 -15.31 7.59 -6.53
C ASN A 187 -13.97 8.14 -6.04
N PRO A 188 -13.70 9.43 -6.24
CA PRO A 188 -12.58 10.08 -5.57
C PRO A 188 -12.85 10.06 -4.05
N ASN A 189 -11.98 9.37 -3.34
CA ASN A 189 -12.03 9.17 -1.90
C ASN A 189 -10.61 9.34 -1.35
N GLY A 190 -10.49 9.54 -0.04
CA GLY A 190 -9.22 9.71 0.63
C GLY A 190 -8.97 8.63 1.68
N VAL A 191 -7.71 8.25 1.83
CA VAL A 191 -7.21 7.45 2.94
C VAL A 191 -6.11 8.23 3.66
N TYR A 192 -6.16 8.24 5.00
CA TYR A 192 -5.27 9.01 5.87
C TYR A 192 -4.71 8.10 6.93
N THR A 193 -3.46 8.34 7.29
CA THR A 193 -2.73 7.51 8.25
C THR A 193 -2.41 8.28 9.52
N GLY A 194 -2.30 7.57 10.63
CA GLY A 194 -1.85 8.09 11.91
C GLY A 194 -1.22 7.00 12.76
N SER A 195 -0.61 7.39 13.86
CA SER A 195 -0.17 6.41 14.85
C SER A 195 -1.39 5.87 15.60
N GLY A 196 -1.47 4.56 15.75
CA GLY A 196 -2.49 3.94 16.60
C GLY A 196 -2.17 4.04 18.10
N PRO A 197 -2.99 3.42 18.95
CA PRO A 197 -2.87 3.52 20.41
C PRO A 197 -1.64 2.83 21.00
N GLY A 198 -0.88 2.11 20.20
CA GLY A 198 0.33 1.38 20.65
C GLY A 198 1.44 1.40 19.62
N SER A 199 2.62 0.92 20.03
CA SER A 199 3.80 0.90 19.16
C SER A 199 3.69 -0.05 17.96
N HIS A 200 2.70 -0.91 17.94
CA HIS A 200 2.44 -1.89 16.89
C HIS A 200 1.26 -1.52 15.99
N THR A 201 0.60 -0.40 16.23
CA THR A 201 -0.68 -0.07 15.61
C THR A 201 -0.58 1.16 14.70
N VAL A 202 -1.16 1.04 13.51
CA VAL A 202 -1.40 2.14 12.58
C VAL A 202 -2.89 2.44 12.57
N TYR A 203 -3.24 3.70 12.78
CA TYR A 203 -4.60 4.20 12.68
C TYR A 203 -4.88 4.71 11.27
N ILE A 204 -6.05 4.39 10.74
CA ILE A 204 -6.47 4.78 9.39
C ILE A 204 -7.84 5.45 9.46
N GLU A 205 -8.01 6.52 8.68
CA GLU A 205 -9.31 7.07 8.33
C GLU A 205 -9.56 7.01 6.82
N THR A 206 -10.76 6.59 6.43
CA THR A 206 -11.25 6.69 5.07
C THR A 206 -12.35 7.74 4.98
N LYS A 207 -12.26 8.62 3.98
CA LYS A 207 -13.18 9.76 3.82
C LYS A 207 -13.69 9.87 2.38
N ASN A 208 -14.95 10.24 2.25
CA ASN A 208 -15.54 10.57 0.97
C ASN A 208 -15.05 11.96 0.47
N THR A 209 -15.48 12.35 -0.72
CA THR A 209 -15.12 13.61 -1.36
C THR A 209 -15.51 14.86 -0.55
N GLY A 210 -16.52 14.78 0.28
CA GLY A 210 -16.94 15.86 1.18
C GLY A 210 -16.14 15.94 2.47
N GLY A 211 -15.16 15.04 2.68
CA GLY A 211 -14.38 14.98 3.92
C GLY A 211 -15.04 14.19 5.05
N GLY A 212 -16.26 13.71 4.86
CA GLY A 212 -16.96 12.87 5.83
C GLY A 212 -16.33 11.47 5.90
N LEU A 213 -16.25 10.93 7.11
CA LEU A 213 -15.84 9.53 7.32
C LEU A 213 -16.78 8.58 6.57
N SER A 214 -16.24 7.57 5.92
CA SER A 214 -17.02 6.66 5.08
C SER A 214 -16.43 5.27 5.11
N ASP A 215 -17.27 4.28 5.39
CA ASP A 215 -16.97 2.89 5.15
C ASP A 215 -17.07 2.54 3.65
N GLY A 216 -16.65 1.34 3.29
CA GLY A 216 -16.73 0.88 1.91
C GLY A 216 -15.67 1.48 0.98
N ILE A 217 -14.66 2.11 1.53
CA ILE A 217 -13.50 2.62 0.79
C ILE A 217 -12.34 1.63 1.00
N PRO A 218 -12.02 0.80 0.01
CA PRO A 218 -10.91 -0.13 0.11
C PRO A 218 -9.58 0.61 -0.01
N PHE A 219 -8.56 0.08 0.63
CA PHE A 219 -7.24 0.69 0.59
C PHE A 219 -6.10 -0.31 0.74
N HIS A 220 -4.95 0.08 0.22
CA HIS A 220 -3.67 -0.57 0.42
C HIS A 220 -2.84 0.27 1.38
N LEU A 221 -2.19 -0.38 2.32
CA LEU A 221 -1.28 0.23 3.30
C LEU A 221 0.08 -0.46 3.20
N ALA A 222 1.15 0.33 3.06
CA ALA A 222 2.53 -0.09 3.25
C ALA A 222 3.10 0.62 4.49
N VAL A 223 3.74 -0.13 5.36
CA VAL A 223 4.40 0.35 6.57
C VAL A 223 5.89 0.12 6.39
N ILE A 224 6.63 1.20 6.17
CA ILE A 224 8.05 1.15 5.82
C ILE A 224 8.88 1.67 6.98
N CYS A 225 9.76 0.82 7.49
CA CYS A 225 10.58 1.13 8.65
C CYS A 225 11.98 1.61 8.27
N PRO A 226 12.71 2.35 9.14
CA PRO A 226 14.04 2.89 8.82
C PRO A 226 15.10 1.82 8.51
N THR A 227 14.82 0.56 8.81
CA THR A 227 15.67 -0.60 8.54
C THR A 227 15.51 -1.17 7.13
N ALA A 228 14.55 -0.65 6.36
CA ALA A 228 14.31 -1.10 4.99
C ALA A 228 15.51 -0.76 4.11
N ALA A 229 16.03 -1.75 3.39
CA ALA A 229 17.17 -1.57 2.50
C ALA A 229 16.81 -0.64 1.34
N ASN A 230 17.76 0.18 0.89
CA ASN A 230 17.62 1.08 -0.25
C ASN A 230 16.39 2.00 -0.16
N THR A 231 15.95 2.30 1.07
CA THR A 231 14.76 3.11 1.30
C THR A 231 15.05 4.14 2.39
N GLN A 232 14.66 5.38 2.15
CA GLN A 232 14.64 6.41 3.17
C GLN A 232 13.20 6.81 3.45
N ILE A 233 12.90 7.13 4.69
CA ILE A 233 11.57 7.55 5.10
C ILE A 233 11.62 8.90 5.80
N ALA A 234 10.54 9.66 5.66
CA ALA A 234 10.30 10.91 6.36
C ALA A 234 8.87 10.98 6.84
N VAL A 235 8.68 11.28 8.11
CA VAL A 235 7.39 11.65 8.68
C VAL A 235 7.53 13.08 9.17
N VAL A 236 6.79 13.98 8.55
CA VAL A 236 6.95 15.43 8.69
C VAL A 236 5.67 16.02 9.25
N ASN A 237 5.79 16.88 10.25
CA ASN A 237 4.63 17.57 10.81
C ASN A 237 4.22 18.78 9.94
N ALA A 238 3.06 19.35 10.22
CA ALA A 238 2.53 20.50 9.48
C ALA A 238 3.43 21.75 9.48
N ASN A 239 4.35 21.85 10.45
CA ASN A 239 5.32 22.94 10.52
C ASN A 239 6.62 22.63 9.76
N GLY A 240 6.70 21.51 9.05
CA GLY A 240 7.85 21.10 8.26
C GLY A 240 8.98 20.42 9.07
N PHE A 241 8.81 20.18 10.36
CA PHE A 241 9.83 19.49 11.14
C PHE A 241 9.72 17.97 10.99
N PRO A 242 10.85 17.25 10.84
CA PRO A 242 10.85 15.79 10.83
C PRO A 242 10.49 15.28 12.23
N ALA A 243 9.45 14.47 12.30
CA ALA A 243 9.00 13.82 13.53
C ALA A 243 9.70 12.48 13.73
N ARG A 244 9.91 11.74 12.62
CA ARG A 244 10.64 10.47 12.60
C ARG A 244 11.08 10.13 11.17
N GLY A 245 12.02 9.20 11.05
CA GLY A 245 12.50 8.70 9.77
C GLY A 245 14.00 8.73 9.65
N SER A 246 14.51 8.56 8.45
CA SER A 246 15.93 8.58 8.08
C SER A 246 16.33 9.81 7.25
N ALA A 247 15.39 10.69 6.94
CA ALA A 247 15.67 11.96 6.27
C ALA A 247 16.62 12.83 7.12
N LEU A 248 17.49 13.58 6.45
CA LEU A 248 18.45 14.48 7.12
C LEU A 248 17.76 15.67 7.75
N THR A 249 16.95 16.34 6.95
CA THR A 249 16.21 17.53 7.35
C THR A 249 14.90 17.58 6.57
N SER A 250 13.92 18.26 7.13
CA SER A 250 12.80 18.78 6.38
C SER A 250 12.60 20.25 6.74
N SER A 251 12.09 21.02 5.81
CA SER A 251 11.77 22.40 6.03
C SER A 251 10.45 22.75 5.36
N PHE A 252 9.71 23.59 6.01
CA PHE A 252 8.55 24.24 5.43
C PHE A 252 9.04 25.38 4.55
N SER A 253 8.61 25.43 3.30
CA SER A 253 8.92 26.58 2.46
C SER A 253 8.02 27.77 2.84
N SER A 254 8.43 28.97 2.49
CA SER A 254 7.71 30.23 2.79
C SER A 254 6.27 30.27 2.23
N SER A 255 5.91 29.35 1.36
CA SER A 255 4.55 29.21 0.83
C SER A 255 3.84 28.03 1.52
N THR A 256 2.62 28.27 1.99
CA THR A 256 1.73 27.27 2.59
C THR A 256 1.73 25.97 1.81
N GLY A 257 1.85 24.84 2.50
CA GLY A 257 1.70 23.49 1.90
C GLY A 257 2.88 23.01 1.06
N ASN A 258 4.00 23.73 0.99
CA ASN A 258 5.19 23.27 0.28
C ASN A 258 6.31 22.92 1.28
N TYR A 259 6.89 21.75 1.10
CA TYR A 259 7.95 21.22 1.95
C TYR A 259 9.14 20.77 1.11
N THR A 260 10.33 20.92 1.66
CA THR A 260 11.54 20.30 1.12
C THR A 260 12.04 19.28 2.12
N VAL A 261 12.26 18.05 1.67
CA VAL A 261 12.83 16.97 2.47
C VAL A 261 14.18 16.60 1.87
N ALA A 262 15.24 16.80 2.62
CA ALA A 262 16.60 16.43 2.22
C ALA A 262 16.94 15.04 2.74
N THR A 263 17.66 14.28 1.93
CA THR A 263 18.07 12.91 2.19
C THR A 263 19.58 12.75 2.02
N ARG A 264 20.11 11.61 2.42
CA ARG A 264 21.54 11.26 2.25
C ARG A 264 21.83 10.61 0.90
N GLN A 265 20.80 10.18 0.20
CA GLN A 265 20.90 9.35 -0.98
C GLN A 265 20.56 10.16 -2.22
N ASP A 266 21.23 9.86 -3.32
CA ASP A 266 20.81 10.34 -4.63
C ASP A 266 19.49 9.68 -5.02
N LEU A 267 18.48 10.49 -5.30
CA LEU A 267 17.13 10.07 -5.61
C LEU A 267 16.80 10.06 -7.11
N THR A 268 17.81 10.28 -7.97
CA THR A 268 17.60 10.39 -9.43
C THR A 268 16.89 9.20 -10.04
N ASN A 269 17.15 7.99 -9.53
CA ASN A 269 16.55 6.75 -10.01
C ASN A 269 15.58 6.12 -8.99
N CYS A 270 15.08 6.90 -8.06
CA CYS A 270 14.20 6.43 -7.00
C CYS A 270 12.75 6.84 -7.27
N ALA A 271 11.80 6.05 -6.82
CA ALA A 271 10.42 6.48 -6.70
C ALA A 271 10.16 7.04 -5.30
N THR A 272 9.40 8.10 -5.23
CA THR A 272 8.94 8.65 -3.95
C THR A 272 7.44 8.49 -3.85
N VAL A 273 6.97 7.83 -2.79
CA VAL A 273 5.56 7.76 -2.47
C VAL A 273 5.28 8.49 -1.17
N ALA A 274 4.15 9.16 -1.08
CA ALA A 274 3.75 9.89 0.10
C ALA A 274 2.24 9.79 0.35
N THR A 275 1.88 9.88 1.62
CA THR A 275 0.49 9.87 2.08
C THR A 275 0.32 10.96 3.11
N ARG A 276 -0.79 11.67 3.04
CA ARG A 276 -1.18 12.57 4.11
C ARG A 276 -1.46 11.78 5.38
N GLY A 277 -0.85 12.18 6.47
CA GLY A 277 -0.99 11.46 7.72
C GLY A 277 -0.45 12.22 8.90
N SER A 278 -0.99 11.94 10.08
CA SER A 278 -0.57 12.55 11.32
C SER A 278 0.69 11.90 11.87
N VAL A 279 1.53 12.70 12.48
CA VAL A 279 2.72 12.23 13.20
C VAL A 279 2.37 11.53 14.53
N ASN A 280 1.13 11.69 15.00
CA ASN A 280 0.57 11.11 16.21
C ASN A 280 -0.80 10.46 15.94
N THR A 281 -1.63 10.30 16.97
CA THR A 281 -2.95 9.66 16.87
C THR A 281 -4.05 10.55 16.28
N ALA A 282 -3.83 11.85 16.17
CA ALA A 282 -4.84 12.77 15.60
C ALA A 282 -4.72 12.77 14.07
N VAL A 283 -5.75 12.41 13.36
CA VAL A 283 -5.81 12.49 11.90
C VAL A 283 -6.43 13.82 11.49
N PRO A 284 -5.90 14.50 10.46
CA PRO A 284 -6.45 15.77 9.97
C PRO A 284 -7.92 15.66 9.55
N PHE A 285 -8.71 16.66 9.86
CA PHE A 285 -10.16 16.65 9.58
C PHE A 285 -10.49 16.84 8.10
N ASP A 286 -9.67 17.57 7.36
CA ASP A 286 -9.98 17.95 5.99
C ASP A 286 -9.50 16.93 4.97
N PRO A 287 -10.28 16.66 3.90
CA PRO A 287 -9.80 15.87 2.79
C PRO A 287 -8.62 16.60 2.15
N ALA A 288 -7.59 15.88 1.79
CA ALA A 288 -6.43 16.46 1.12
C ALA A 288 -5.64 15.41 0.37
N THR A 289 -4.87 15.88 -0.58
CA THR A 289 -3.94 15.08 -1.39
C THR A 289 -2.50 15.48 -1.10
N VAL A 290 -1.59 14.58 -1.43
CA VAL A 290 -0.14 14.83 -1.41
C VAL A 290 0.38 14.61 -2.81
N GLU A 291 1.21 15.53 -3.26
CA GLU A 291 1.95 15.42 -4.51
C GLU A 291 3.44 15.50 -4.25
N ILE A 292 4.21 14.80 -5.06
CA ILE A 292 5.66 14.81 -5.01
C ILE A 292 6.19 15.54 -6.24
N THR A 293 7.21 16.36 -6.04
CA THR A 293 8.03 16.89 -7.12
C THR A 293 9.46 16.46 -6.85
N PRO A 294 10.19 15.95 -7.86
CA PRO A 294 11.63 15.79 -7.74
C PRO A 294 12.26 17.10 -7.28
N GLY A 295 13.27 17.02 -6.45
CA GLY A 295 14.01 18.21 -6.01
C GLY A 295 14.51 19.00 -7.22
N PRO A 296 14.60 20.33 -7.12
CA PRO A 296 15.09 21.13 -8.23
C PRO A 296 16.52 20.73 -8.58
N ALA A 297 16.78 20.49 -9.86
CA ALA A 297 18.14 20.25 -10.33
C ALA A 297 19.04 21.46 -9.96
N PRO A 298 20.28 21.26 -9.47
CA PRO A 298 21.04 20.01 -9.47
C PRO A 298 20.91 19.17 -8.17
N ASN A 299 19.94 19.45 -7.31
CA ASN A 299 19.83 18.78 -6.01
C ASN A 299 19.09 17.43 -6.14
N THR A 300 19.83 16.37 -6.38
CA THR A 300 19.29 15.02 -6.47
C THR A 300 19.09 14.35 -5.10
N THR A 301 19.47 15.02 -4.00
CA THR A 301 19.39 14.50 -2.64
C THR A 301 18.18 15.03 -1.86
N GLY A 302 17.14 15.46 -2.55
CA GLY A 302 15.94 15.98 -1.91
C GLY A 302 14.69 15.83 -2.76
N ILE A 303 13.56 15.94 -2.09
CA ILE A 303 12.24 15.97 -2.73
C ILE A 303 11.48 17.22 -2.27
N GLN A 304 10.57 17.67 -3.11
CA GLN A 304 9.54 18.62 -2.71
C GLN A 304 8.23 17.87 -2.54
N VAL A 305 7.53 18.16 -1.46
CA VAL A 305 6.22 17.62 -1.14
C VAL A 305 5.24 18.76 -1.09
N ARG A 306 4.11 18.62 -1.77
CA ARG A 306 3.00 19.56 -1.72
C ARG A 306 1.82 18.89 -1.02
N THR A 307 1.26 19.58 -0.06
CA THR A 307 0.01 19.16 0.58
C THR A 307 -1.10 20.12 0.20
N LEU A 308 -2.23 19.56 -0.21
CA LEU A 308 -3.33 20.29 -0.82
C LEU A 308 -4.61 20.00 -0.06
N LEU A 309 -5.39 21.03 0.29
CA LEU A 309 -6.71 20.88 0.90
C LEU A 309 -7.75 20.47 -0.11
N GLY A 310 -8.60 19.58 0.32
CA GLY A 310 -9.73 19.12 -0.45
C GLY A 310 -9.28 18.48 -1.76
N PHE A 311 -10.24 18.26 -2.58
CA PHE A 311 -9.98 17.93 -3.98
C PHE A 311 -9.85 19.21 -4.81
N GLY A 312 -9.77 20.40 -4.16
CA GLY A 312 -9.77 21.74 -4.77
C GLY A 312 -8.39 22.33 -5.12
N GLY A 313 -7.31 21.67 -4.74
CA GLY A 313 -5.95 22.06 -5.14
C GLY A 313 -5.36 23.27 -4.38
N ASN A 314 -6.02 23.78 -3.35
CA ASN A 314 -5.44 24.82 -2.51
C ASN A 314 -4.37 24.24 -1.60
N LEU A 315 -3.20 24.89 -1.58
CA LEU A 315 -2.11 24.49 -0.68
C LEU A 315 -2.51 24.66 0.77
N ALA A 316 -2.20 23.67 1.61
CA ALA A 316 -2.40 23.71 3.04
C ALA A 316 -1.25 23.06 3.78
N SER A 317 -0.95 23.60 4.95
CA SER A 317 0.13 23.07 5.79
C SER A 317 -0.34 21.84 6.55
N GLU A 318 0.05 20.67 6.05
CA GLU A 318 -0.39 19.39 6.57
C GLU A 318 0.76 18.44 6.79
N SER A 319 0.63 17.57 7.79
CA SER A 319 1.59 16.51 8.04
C SER A 319 1.47 15.38 7.01
N PHE A 320 2.59 14.74 6.74
CA PHE A 320 2.66 13.64 5.77
C PHE A 320 3.73 12.61 6.13
N HIS A 321 3.58 11.44 5.54
CA HIS A 321 4.56 10.36 5.54
C HIS A 321 5.07 10.19 4.12
N ALA A 322 6.36 10.01 3.94
CA ALA A 322 6.97 9.76 2.64
C ALA A 322 8.02 8.66 2.72
N ALA A 323 8.18 7.92 1.63
CA ALA A 323 9.27 6.97 1.43
C ALA A 323 9.90 7.20 0.05
N MET A 324 11.23 7.25 0.03
CA MET A 324 12.09 7.31 -1.14
C MET A 324 12.72 5.94 -1.33
N ILE A 325 12.35 5.26 -2.40
CA ILE A 325 12.64 3.85 -2.67
C ILE A 325 13.55 3.78 -3.89
N CYS A 326 14.73 3.18 -3.75
CA CYS A 326 15.77 3.17 -4.77
C CYS A 326 16.20 1.77 -5.21
#